data_8a9e732cf301227002f6794d2c7ffb4f
#
_entry.id   8a9e732cf301227002f6794d2c7ffb4f
#
_cell.length_a   1.000
_cell.length_b   1.000
_cell.length_c   1.000
_cell.angle_alpha   90.00
_cell.angle_beta   90.00
_cell.angle_gamma   90.00
#
_symmetry.space_group_name_H-M   'P 1'
#
loop_
_entity.id
_entity.type
_entity.pdbx_description
1 polymer ?
#
loop_
_entity_poly.entity_id
_entity_poly.type
_entity_poly.pdbx_seq_one_letter_code
_entity_poly.pdbx_strand_id
1 'polypeptide(L)'
;MALLGATKHVLGWFAPYWRQRWKGISWVMLITVVSIALSTAYPIIFKYVIDSLSAGSETGDVQFYVWIILLVGLARTLTRWILPSSRYIMNLVLGMDIKLFHFENLLRIDPAFFNEYRSGDLITRFSDDIDGDIKLGWFANSGIMRPVEAGFTLLFSIGVMMTLHWKLTLLAVSPLPLIVWAMSKTEHLQHEAYKKRQQTISQTNNILESAFSGIRIVIGFVMEQAQERLFQSNMIDRKNAEERVVYIR
;
A
#
# COMPACT_ATOMS: atom_id res chain seq x y z
N MET A 1 13.48 3.87 20.06
CA MET A 1 12.73 3.03 21.02
C MET A 1 11.21 3.22 20.94
N ALA A 2 10.67 4.43 20.76
CA ALA A 2 9.22 4.66 20.65
C ALA A 2 8.53 3.95 19.47
N LEU A 3 9.16 3.93 18.29
CA LEU A 3 8.64 3.25 17.09
C LEU A 3 8.50 1.73 17.25
N LEU A 4 9.49 1.07 17.88
CA LEU A 4 9.46 -0.38 18.14
C LEU A 4 8.37 -0.77 19.15
N GLY A 5 8.06 0.09 20.12
CA GLY A 5 6.96 -0.10 21.07
C GLY A 5 5.60 0.01 20.38
N ALA A 6 5.42 1.02 19.50
CA ALA A 6 4.19 1.22 18.74
C ALA A 6 3.91 0.06 17.75
N THR A 7 4.93 -0.42 17.04
CA THR A 7 4.77 -1.57 16.11
C THR A 7 4.39 -2.85 16.84
N LYS A 8 4.99 -3.12 18.01
CA LYS A 8 4.64 -4.31 18.82
C LYS A 8 3.20 -4.26 19.31
N HIS A 9 2.72 -3.09 19.71
CA HIS A 9 1.33 -2.89 20.15
C HIS A 9 0.34 -3.11 19.00
N VAL A 10 0.64 -2.55 17.82
CA VAL A 10 -0.18 -2.72 16.62
C VAL A 10 -0.23 -4.20 16.17
N LEU A 11 0.92 -4.87 16.11
CA LEU A 11 0.97 -6.29 15.75
C LEU A 11 0.23 -7.17 16.77
N GLY A 12 0.33 -6.86 18.07
CA GLY A 12 -0.41 -7.55 19.12
C GLY A 12 -1.93 -7.40 18.97
N TRP A 13 -2.40 -6.24 18.51
CA TRP A 13 -3.81 -5.98 18.28
C TRP A 13 -4.38 -6.82 17.12
N PHE A 14 -3.61 -7.07 16.06
CA PHE A 14 -4.03 -7.92 14.94
C PHE A 14 -3.87 -9.43 15.20
N ALA A 15 -3.07 -9.84 16.18
CA ALA A 15 -2.74 -11.22 16.44
C ALA A 15 -3.96 -12.16 16.62
N PRO A 16 -5.06 -11.78 17.34
CA PRO A 16 -6.26 -12.62 17.46
C PRO A 16 -6.93 -12.91 16.11
N TYR A 17 -7.03 -11.90 15.24
CA TYR A 17 -7.63 -12.04 13.91
C TYR A 17 -6.78 -12.95 13.02
N TRP A 18 -5.44 -12.82 13.07
CA TRP A 18 -4.53 -13.69 12.33
C TRP A 18 -4.61 -15.14 12.81
N ARG A 19 -4.72 -15.34 14.11
CA ARG A 19 -4.86 -16.68 14.68
C ARG A 19 -6.17 -17.35 14.24
N GLN A 20 -7.26 -16.60 14.13
CA GLN A 20 -8.54 -17.10 13.65
C GLN A 20 -8.49 -17.49 12.17
N ARG A 21 -7.75 -16.72 11.34
CA ARG A 21 -7.63 -16.91 9.89
C ARG A 21 -6.28 -17.47 9.47
N TRP A 22 -5.60 -18.21 10.34
CA TRP A 22 -4.25 -18.70 10.11
C TRP A 22 -4.07 -19.46 8.78
N LYS A 23 -5.07 -20.25 8.34
CA LYS A 23 -5.02 -20.99 7.06
C LYS A 23 -4.92 -20.04 5.85
N GLY A 24 -5.73 -18.97 5.83
CA GLY A 24 -5.69 -17.97 4.76
C GLY A 24 -4.39 -17.18 4.73
N ILE A 25 -3.90 -16.80 5.91
CA ILE A 25 -2.61 -16.10 6.03
C ILE A 25 -1.45 -17.00 5.60
N SER A 26 -1.44 -18.26 6.03
CA SER A 26 -0.42 -19.23 5.62
C SER A 26 -0.44 -19.48 4.11
N TRP A 27 -1.62 -19.50 3.49
CA TRP A 27 -1.76 -19.57 2.04
C TRP A 27 -1.13 -18.36 1.34
N VAL A 28 -1.44 -17.14 1.78
CA VAL A 28 -0.85 -15.92 1.23
C VAL A 28 0.68 -15.90 1.43
N MET A 29 1.16 -16.33 2.60
CA MET A 29 2.60 -16.44 2.87
C MET A 29 3.27 -17.46 1.95
N LEU A 30 2.68 -18.64 1.77
CA LEU A 30 3.21 -19.68 0.88
C LEU A 30 3.36 -19.16 -0.56
N ILE A 31 2.29 -18.54 -1.11
CA ILE A 31 2.36 -17.99 -2.48
C ILE A 31 3.38 -16.85 -2.55
N THR A 32 3.51 -16.04 -1.50
CA THR A 32 4.53 -14.98 -1.44
C THR A 32 5.93 -15.57 -1.51
N VAL A 33 6.24 -16.62 -0.74
CA VAL A 33 7.53 -17.31 -0.77
C VAL A 33 7.80 -17.92 -2.15
N VAL A 34 6.80 -18.59 -2.73
CA VAL A 34 6.90 -19.14 -4.09
C VAL A 34 7.16 -18.03 -5.13
N SER A 35 6.47 -16.90 -5.01
CA SER A 35 6.67 -15.75 -5.90
C SER A 35 8.09 -15.19 -5.81
N ILE A 36 8.64 -15.08 -4.59
CA ILE A 36 10.03 -14.62 -4.37
C ILE A 36 11.01 -15.62 -4.97
N ALA A 37 10.81 -16.92 -4.71
CA ALA A 37 11.68 -17.97 -5.24
C ALA A 37 11.71 -17.99 -6.79
N LEU A 38 10.54 -17.90 -7.42
CA LEU A 38 10.44 -17.83 -8.89
C LEU A 38 11.10 -16.55 -9.45
N SER A 39 10.95 -15.42 -8.75
CA SER A 39 11.56 -14.16 -9.17
C SER A 39 13.09 -14.19 -9.10
N THR A 40 13.64 -14.86 -8.08
CA THR A 40 15.09 -15.00 -7.89
C THR A 40 15.71 -16.14 -8.71
N ALA A 41 14.94 -17.17 -9.05
CA ALA A 41 15.39 -18.25 -9.92
C ALA A 41 15.62 -17.79 -11.37
N TYR A 42 14.82 -16.82 -11.85
CA TYR A 42 14.88 -16.39 -13.25
C TYR A 42 16.27 -15.88 -13.69
N PRO A 43 16.96 -14.97 -12.97
CA PRO A 43 18.32 -14.55 -13.34
C PRO A 43 19.36 -15.68 -13.31
N ILE A 44 19.19 -16.64 -12.41
CA ILE A 44 20.10 -17.80 -12.29
C ILE A 44 19.96 -18.68 -13.52
N ILE A 45 18.75 -19.02 -13.91
CA ILE A 45 18.48 -19.87 -15.09
C ILE A 45 18.96 -19.15 -16.34
N PHE A 46 18.74 -17.84 -16.45
CA PHE A 46 19.18 -17.04 -17.59
C PHE A 46 20.70 -17.03 -17.73
N LYS A 47 21.45 -17.00 -16.61
CA LYS A 47 22.90 -17.18 -16.63
C LYS A 47 23.29 -18.50 -17.25
N TYR A 48 22.69 -19.62 -16.84
CA TYR A 48 23.01 -20.94 -17.38
C TYR A 48 22.74 -21.05 -18.89
N VAL A 49 21.70 -20.38 -19.40
CA VAL A 49 21.44 -20.30 -20.85
C VAL A 49 22.58 -19.58 -21.56
N ILE A 50 23.02 -18.43 -21.04
CA ILE A 50 24.12 -17.65 -21.65
C ILE A 50 25.42 -18.44 -21.60
N ASP A 51 25.72 -19.07 -20.47
CA ASP A 51 26.94 -19.88 -20.30
C ASP A 51 26.95 -21.06 -21.27
N SER A 52 25.84 -21.77 -21.47
CA SER A 52 25.69 -22.88 -22.42
C SER A 52 25.86 -22.43 -23.86
N LEU A 53 25.30 -21.30 -24.25
CA LEU A 53 25.48 -20.71 -25.58
C LEU A 53 26.93 -20.29 -25.83
N SER A 54 27.60 -19.72 -24.82
CA SER A 54 28.99 -19.27 -24.93
C SER A 54 29.99 -20.41 -24.99
N ALA A 55 29.68 -21.56 -24.36
CA ALA A 55 30.52 -22.75 -24.33
C ALA A 55 30.39 -23.62 -25.61
N GLY A 56 29.51 -23.26 -26.55
CA GLY A 56 29.26 -24.07 -27.74
C GLY A 56 28.64 -25.44 -27.42
N SER A 57 27.90 -25.53 -26.30
CA SER A 57 27.25 -26.75 -25.84
C SER A 57 26.28 -27.31 -26.87
N GLU A 58 26.05 -28.63 -26.82
CA GLU A 58 25.13 -29.31 -27.74
C GLU A 58 23.74 -28.67 -27.72
N THR A 59 23.08 -28.67 -28.87
CA THR A 59 21.75 -28.04 -29.05
C THR A 59 20.72 -28.52 -28.02
N GLY A 60 20.89 -29.74 -27.48
CA GLY A 60 20.03 -30.34 -26.47
C GLY A 60 20.03 -29.61 -25.11
N ASP A 61 21.22 -29.18 -24.67
CA ASP A 61 21.35 -28.48 -23.37
C ASP A 61 20.66 -27.09 -23.41
N VAL A 62 20.85 -26.38 -24.52
CA VAL A 62 20.21 -25.07 -24.71
C VAL A 62 18.68 -25.19 -24.73
N GLN A 63 18.17 -26.21 -25.45
CA GLN A 63 16.73 -26.49 -25.54
C GLN A 63 16.13 -26.81 -24.17
N PHE A 64 16.83 -27.58 -23.33
CA PHE A 64 16.40 -27.89 -21.97
C PHE A 64 16.24 -26.62 -21.10
N TYR A 65 17.24 -25.72 -21.11
CA TYR A 65 17.18 -24.48 -20.34
C TYR A 65 16.08 -23.51 -20.85
N VAL A 66 15.83 -23.50 -22.17
CA VAL A 66 14.72 -22.70 -22.75
C VAL A 66 13.36 -23.19 -22.23
N TRP A 67 13.14 -24.51 -22.16
CA TRP A 67 11.92 -25.07 -21.57
C TRP A 67 11.77 -24.73 -20.10
N ILE A 68 12.86 -24.75 -19.32
CA ILE A 68 12.85 -24.35 -17.91
C ILE A 68 12.45 -22.86 -17.79
N ILE A 69 13.03 -21.95 -18.60
CA ILE A 69 12.66 -20.53 -18.59
C ILE A 69 11.18 -20.33 -18.90
N LEU A 70 10.66 -21.03 -19.90
CA LEU A 70 9.24 -20.94 -20.25
C LEU A 70 8.35 -21.41 -19.09
N LEU A 71 8.69 -22.52 -18.46
CA LEU A 71 7.94 -23.08 -17.33
C LEU A 71 7.99 -22.13 -16.11
N VAL A 72 9.17 -21.63 -15.76
CA VAL A 72 9.33 -20.66 -14.66
C VAL A 72 8.62 -19.35 -14.98
N GLY A 73 8.69 -18.88 -16.23
CA GLY A 73 7.97 -17.70 -16.70
C GLY A 73 6.45 -17.85 -16.58
N LEU A 74 5.92 -19.02 -16.98
CA LEU A 74 4.50 -19.34 -16.84
C LEU A 74 4.10 -19.41 -15.36
N ALA A 75 4.85 -20.11 -14.53
CA ALA A 75 4.61 -20.20 -13.09
C ALA A 75 4.64 -18.82 -12.43
N ARG A 76 5.58 -17.96 -12.81
CA ARG A 76 5.65 -16.57 -12.33
C ARG A 76 4.45 -15.75 -12.76
N THR A 77 3.98 -15.92 -13.98
CA THR A 77 2.76 -15.25 -14.47
C THR A 77 1.54 -15.69 -13.67
N LEU A 78 1.40 -16.98 -13.40
CA LEU A 78 0.31 -17.49 -12.56
C LEU A 78 0.35 -16.91 -11.14
N THR A 79 1.53 -16.88 -10.51
CA THR A 79 1.66 -16.28 -9.17
C THR A 79 1.33 -14.79 -9.15
N ARG A 80 1.61 -14.05 -10.23
CA ARG A 80 1.23 -12.62 -10.38
C ARG A 80 -0.28 -12.39 -10.42
N TRP A 81 -1.06 -13.38 -10.80
CA TRP A 81 -2.53 -13.33 -10.76
C TRP A 81 -3.09 -13.83 -9.43
N ILE A 82 -2.56 -14.93 -8.93
CA ILE A 82 -3.06 -15.59 -7.72
C ILE A 82 -2.75 -14.76 -6.47
N LEU A 83 -1.55 -14.22 -6.33
CA LEU A 83 -1.11 -13.53 -5.13
C LEU A 83 -1.91 -12.25 -4.82
N PRO A 84 -2.12 -11.31 -5.76
CA PRO A 84 -2.94 -10.13 -5.50
C PRO A 84 -4.39 -10.47 -5.19
N SER A 85 -4.96 -11.46 -5.89
CA SER A 85 -6.34 -11.92 -5.66
C SER A 85 -6.49 -12.54 -4.26
N SER A 86 -5.55 -13.41 -3.87
CA SER A 86 -5.55 -14.02 -2.53
C SER A 86 -5.39 -12.96 -1.42
N ARG A 87 -4.54 -11.96 -1.64
CA ARG A 87 -4.37 -10.84 -0.70
C ARG A 87 -5.62 -9.99 -0.59
N TYR A 88 -6.26 -9.69 -1.71
CA TYR A 88 -7.49 -8.90 -1.73
C TYR A 88 -8.60 -9.61 -0.95
N ILE A 89 -8.82 -10.89 -1.21
CA ILE A 89 -9.80 -11.69 -0.45
C ILE A 89 -9.46 -11.70 1.04
N MET A 90 -8.18 -11.85 1.40
CA MET A 90 -7.76 -11.85 2.79
C MET A 90 -7.95 -10.49 3.47
N ASN A 91 -7.70 -9.38 2.75
CA ASN A 91 -7.98 -8.03 3.24
C ASN A 91 -9.48 -7.85 3.56
N LEU A 92 -10.36 -8.32 2.65
CA LEU A 92 -11.81 -8.25 2.86
C LEU A 92 -12.26 -9.09 4.06
N VAL A 93 -11.75 -10.32 4.17
CA VAL A 93 -12.11 -11.23 5.27
C VAL A 93 -11.68 -10.65 6.62
N LEU A 94 -10.45 -10.13 6.72
CA LEU A 94 -9.97 -9.49 7.95
C LEU A 94 -10.75 -8.20 8.27
N GLY A 95 -11.07 -7.39 7.25
CA GLY A 95 -11.92 -6.21 7.42
C GLY A 95 -13.30 -6.57 7.97
N MET A 96 -13.90 -7.63 7.43
CA MET A 96 -15.19 -8.15 7.91
C MET A 96 -15.10 -8.65 9.36
N ASP A 97 -14.07 -9.44 9.70
CA ASP A 97 -13.89 -9.95 11.06
C ASP A 97 -13.70 -8.81 12.08
N ILE A 98 -12.94 -7.78 11.71
CA ILE A 98 -12.75 -6.56 12.52
C ILE A 98 -14.11 -5.85 12.71
N LYS A 99 -14.89 -5.67 11.65
CA LYS A 99 -16.23 -5.06 11.73
C LYS A 99 -17.16 -5.81 12.65
N LEU A 100 -17.27 -7.12 12.46
CA LEU A 100 -18.15 -7.95 13.27
C LEU A 100 -17.78 -7.86 14.75
N PHE A 101 -16.51 -7.97 15.09
CA PHE A 101 -16.04 -7.86 16.47
C PHE A 101 -16.39 -6.49 17.10
N HIS A 102 -16.14 -5.41 16.37
CA HIS A 102 -16.43 -4.06 16.89
C HIS A 102 -17.93 -3.79 16.95
N PHE A 103 -18.70 -4.30 15.99
CA PHE A 103 -20.15 -4.17 16.02
C PHE A 103 -20.78 -4.90 17.23
N GLU A 104 -20.35 -6.13 17.50
CA GLU A 104 -20.80 -6.87 18.69
C GLU A 104 -20.45 -6.13 19.99
N ASN A 105 -19.26 -5.53 20.07
CA ASN A 105 -18.87 -4.73 21.22
C ASN A 105 -19.70 -3.45 21.34
N LEU A 106 -19.97 -2.77 20.22
CA LEU A 106 -20.77 -1.55 20.20
C LEU A 106 -22.19 -1.78 20.72
N LEU A 107 -22.79 -2.94 20.40
CA LEU A 107 -24.12 -3.31 20.90
C LEU A 107 -24.17 -3.56 22.43
N ARG A 108 -23.01 -3.72 23.06
CA ARG A 108 -22.89 -3.93 24.52
C ARG A 108 -22.48 -2.68 25.28
N ILE A 109 -22.24 -1.56 24.58
CA ILE A 109 -21.85 -0.28 25.19
C ILE A 109 -23.09 0.41 25.78
N ASP A 110 -22.88 1.14 26.87
CA ASP A 110 -23.90 1.95 27.53
C ASP A 110 -24.54 2.94 26.55
N PRO A 111 -25.88 3.10 26.53
CA PRO A 111 -26.57 4.12 25.75
C PRO A 111 -26.04 5.55 25.93
N ALA A 112 -25.44 5.87 27.08
CA ALA A 112 -24.81 7.17 27.32
C ALA A 112 -23.71 7.51 26.29
N PHE A 113 -23.00 6.51 25.80
CA PHE A 113 -21.98 6.65 24.74
C PHE A 113 -22.56 7.25 23.46
N PHE A 114 -23.77 6.84 23.07
CA PHE A 114 -24.41 7.33 21.84
C PHE A 114 -24.95 8.76 21.96
N ASN A 115 -25.03 9.31 23.17
CA ASN A 115 -25.32 10.73 23.40
C ASN A 115 -24.08 11.61 23.15
N GLU A 116 -22.89 11.07 23.39
CA GLU A 116 -21.62 11.78 23.19
C GLU A 116 -21.14 11.69 21.73
N TYR A 117 -21.30 10.53 21.09
CA TYR A 117 -20.84 10.28 19.73
C TYR A 117 -22.00 10.26 18.73
N ARG A 118 -21.92 11.13 17.71
CA ARG A 118 -22.94 11.18 16.66
C ARG A 118 -22.98 9.86 15.88
N SER A 119 -24.16 9.34 15.61
CA SER A 119 -24.35 8.10 14.84
C SER A 119 -23.69 8.16 13.46
N GLY A 120 -23.66 9.33 12.81
CA GLY A 120 -22.97 9.53 11.52
C GLY A 120 -21.46 9.28 11.60
N ASP A 121 -20.78 9.78 12.64
CA ASP A 121 -19.34 9.55 12.84
C ASP A 121 -19.03 8.08 13.06
N LEU A 122 -19.88 7.38 13.82
CA LEU A 122 -19.74 5.95 14.05
C LEU A 122 -19.91 5.15 12.74
N ILE A 123 -20.91 5.49 11.94
CA ILE A 123 -21.12 4.85 10.62
C ILE A 123 -19.92 5.08 9.71
N THR A 124 -19.40 6.32 9.64
CA THR A 124 -18.22 6.64 8.83
C THR A 124 -16.99 5.84 9.28
N ARG A 125 -16.73 5.73 10.59
CA ARG A 125 -15.64 4.92 11.13
C ARG A 125 -15.80 3.43 10.81
N PHE A 126 -17.03 2.92 10.85
CA PHE A 126 -17.32 1.52 10.52
C PHE A 126 -17.23 1.20 9.03
N SER A 127 -17.64 2.13 8.16
CA SER A 127 -17.58 1.93 6.72
C SER A 127 -16.24 2.39 6.15
N ASP A 128 -15.88 3.65 6.35
CA ASP A 128 -14.78 4.25 5.59
C ASP A 128 -13.41 3.99 6.19
N ASP A 129 -13.28 3.84 7.52
CA ASP A 129 -11.98 3.61 8.15
C ASP A 129 -11.55 2.14 8.11
N ILE A 130 -12.49 1.22 7.98
CA ILE A 130 -12.20 -0.22 7.93
C ILE A 130 -12.11 -0.72 6.50
N ASP A 131 -13.04 -0.31 5.62
CA ASP A 131 -13.10 -0.74 4.22
C ASP A 131 -12.36 0.23 3.30
N GLY A 132 -11.85 -0.31 2.21
CA GLY A 132 -11.23 0.44 1.14
C GLY A 132 -9.72 0.24 1.02
N ASP A 133 -9.17 0.86 -0.02
CA ASP A 133 -7.73 0.80 -0.28
C ASP A 133 -6.97 1.59 0.80
N ILE A 134 -5.92 0.95 1.35
CA ILE A 134 -5.03 1.52 2.37
C ILE A 134 -5.76 1.80 3.72
N LYS A 135 -6.86 1.14 3.99
CA LYS A 135 -7.60 1.21 5.26
C LYS A 135 -7.26 0.05 6.18
N LEU A 136 -7.96 -0.06 7.33
CA LEU A 136 -7.61 -1.00 8.39
C LEU A 136 -7.60 -2.47 7.93
N GLY A 137 -8.58 -2.91 7.16
CA GLY A 137 -8.65 -4.25 6.60
C GLY A 137 -7.49 -4.56 5.65
N TRP A 138 -7.11 -3.61 4.79
CA TRP A 138 -5.93 -3.70 3.94
C TRP A 138 -4.64 -3.73 4.76
N PHE A 139 -4.52 -2.87 5.77
CA PHE A 139 -3.34 -2.77 6.62
C PHE A 139 -3.10 -4.05 7.40
N ALA A 140 -4.15 -4.69 7.92
CA ALA A 140 -4.10 -5.94 8.69
C ALA A 140 -3.38 -7.10 7.97
N ASN A 141 -3.38 -7.09 6.64
CA ASN A 141 -2.70 -8.10 5.83
C ASN A 141 -1.68 -7.46 4.89
N SER A 142 -2.12 -6.75 3.86
CA SER A 142 -1.23 -6.22 2.82
C SER A 142 -0.27 -5.16 3.33
N GLY A 143 -0.70 -4.30 4.26
CA GLY A 143 0.14 -3.25 4.83
C GLY A 143 1.33 -3.79 5.63
N ILE A 144 1.18 -4.96 6.25
CA ILE A 144 2.23 -5.62 7.02
C ILE A 144 3.05 -6.58 6.14
N MET A 145 2.36 -7.37 5.28
CA MET A 145 3.04 -8.41 4.48
C MET A 145 3.87 -7.85 3.33
N ARG A 146 3.47 -6.74 2.70
CA ARG A 146 4.22 -6.15 1.58
C ARG A 146 5.62 -5.64 1.96
N PRO A 147 5.82 -4.89 3.05
CA PRO A 147 7.18 -4.51 3.49
C PRO A 147 8.06 -5.71 3.81
N VAL A 148 7.49 -6.76 4.43
CA VAL A 148 8.22 -8.00 4.72
C VAL A 148 8.64 -8.69 3.43
N GLU A 149 7.72 -8.84 2.46
CA GLU A 149 8.02 -9.38 1.13
C GLU A 149 9.11 -8.58 0.40
N ALA A 150 9.00 -7.25 0.40
CA ALA A 150 9.98 -6.38 -0.23
C ALA A 150 11.38 -6.54 0.39
N GLY A 151 11.46 -6.63 1.74
CA GLY A 151 12.69 -6.88 2.47
C GLY A 151 13.30 -8.25 2.12
N PHE A 152 12.52 -9.31 2.13
CA PHE A 152 12.99 -10.64 1.72
C PHE A 152 13.42 -10.67 0.25
N THR A 153 12.64 -10.08 -0.65
CA THR A 153 12.98 -10.01 -2.07
C THR A 153 14.32 -9.29 -2.28
N LEU A 154 14.53 -8.17 -1.59
CA LEU A 154 15.78 -7.42 -1.65
C LEU A 154 16.96 -8.27 -1.16
N LEU A 155 16.84 -8.90 0.02
CA LEU A 155 17.89 -9.71 0.61
C LEU A 155 18.24 -10.93 -0.27
N PHE A 156 17.24 -11.66 -0.75
CA PHE A 156 17.45 -12.80 -1.64
C PHE A 156 18.07 -12.37 -2.99
N SER A 157 17.60 -11.25 -3.57
CA SER A 157 18.15 -10.73 -4.82
C SER A 157 19.63 -10.35 -4.66
N ILE A 158 19.99 -9.64 -3.58
CA ILE A 158 21.40 -9.31 -3.28
C ILE A 158 22.19 -10.60 -3.08
N GLY A 159 21.68 -11.57 -2.32
CA GLY A 159 22.33 -12.86 -2.12
C GLY A 159 22.65 -13.57 -3.42
N VAL A 160 21.68 -13.68 -4.31
CA VAL A 160 21.88 -14.30 -5.65
C VAL A 160 22.86 -13.50 -6.50
N MET A 161 22.75 -12.17 -6.53
CA MET A 161 23.69 -11.33 -7.27
C MET A 161 25.14 -11.47 -6.76
N MET A 162 25.32 -11.63 -5.44
CA MET A 162 26.62 -11.84 -4.82
C MET A 162 27.26 -13.16 -5.28
N THR A 163 26.47 -14.24 -5.44
CA THR A 163 26.97 -15.52 -5.95
C THR A 163 27.31 -15.48 -7.45
N LEU A 164 26.65 -14.59 -8.20
CA LEU A 164 26.92 -14.42 -9.64
C LEU A 164 28.20 -13.61 -9.87
N HIS A 165 28.28 -12.41 -9.30
CA HIS A 165 29.43 -11.53 -9.45
C HIS A 165 29.48 -10.44 -8.37
N TRP A 166 30.24 -10.65 -7.28
CA TRP A 166 30.26 -9.79 -6.10
C TRP A 166 30.64 -8.32 -6.39
N LYS A 167 31.60 -8.08 -7.32
CA LYS A 167 32.01 -6.71 -7.68
C LYS A 167 30.89 -5.92 -8.35
N LEU A 168 30.17 -6.53 -9.28
CA LEU A 168 29.01 -5.92 -9.94
C LEU A 168 27.86 -5.69 -8.97
N THR A 169 27.67 -6.61 -8.02
CA THR A 169 26.66 -6.47 -6.98
C THR A 169 26.93 -5.26 -6.09
N LEU A 170 28.18 -5.08 -5.63
CA LEU A 170 28.55 -3.90 -4.84
C LEU A 170 28.33 -2.61 -5.62
N LEU A 171 28.70 -2.58 -6.92
CA LEU A 171 28.45 -1.42 -7.76
C LEU A 171 26.94 -1.14 -7.91
N ALA A 172 26.12 -2.17 -8.12
CA ALA A 172 24.68 -2.04 -8.30
C ALA A 172 23.96 -1.63 -7.00
N VAL A 173 24.44 -2.09 -5.84
CA VAL A 173 23.85 -1.78 -4.53
C VAL A 173 24.34 -0.41 -4.00
N SER A 174 25.50 0.07 -4.43
CA SER A 174 26.10 1.32 -3.94
C SER A 174 25.20 2.56 -4.03
N PRO A 175 24.31 2.76 -5.03
CA PRO A 175 23.42 3.92 -5.06
C PRO A 175 22.22 3.80 -4.12
N LEU A 176 21.87 2.59 -3.62
CA LEU A 176 20.69 2.40 -2.76
C LEU A 176 20.72 3.23 -1.48
N PRO A 177 21.82 3.30 -0.70
CA PRO A 177 21.88 4.15 0.49
C PRO A 177 21.66 5.63 0.16
N LEU A 178 22.18 6.10 -0.97
CA LEU A 178 22.00 7.48 -1.42
C LEU A 178 20.54 7.77 -1.77
N ILE A 179 19.86 6.83 -2.44
CA ILE A 179 18.44 6.94 -2.77
C ILE A 179 17.60 6.99 -1.48
N VAL A 180 17.86 6.09 -0.52
CA VAL A 180 17.14 6.06 0.76
C VAL A 180 17.36 7.36 1.53
N TRP A 181 18.60 7.88 1.55
CA TRP A 181 18.90 9.16 2.18
C TRP A 181 18.18 10.33 1.50
N ALA A 182 18.19 10.38 0.17
CA ALA A 182 17.48 11.41 -0.59
C ALA A 182 15.95 11.35 -0.33
N MET A 183 15.37 10.16 -0.34
CA MET A 183 13.94 9.96 -0.05
C MET A 183 13.58 10.42 1.38
N SER A 184 14.39 10.05 2.38
CA SER A 184 14.13 10.46 3.77
C SER A 184 14.22 11.98 3.96
N LYS A 185 15.09 12.67 3.22
CA LYS A 185 15.18 14.13 3.25
C LYS A 185 13.98 14.80 2.59
N THR A 186 13.42 14.19 1.57
CA THR A 186 12.26 14.73 0.83
C THR A 186 10.94 14.47 1.57
N GLU A 187 10.89 13.51 2.49
CA GLU A 187 9.69 13.12 3.25
C GLU A 187 9.06 14.31 3.99
N HIS A 188 9.86 15.16 4.65
CA HIS A 188 9.36 16.34 5.35
C HIS A 188 8.69 17.34 4.40
N LEU A 189 9.30 17.59 3.23
CA LEU A 189 8.73 18.49 2.22
C LEU A 189 7.42 17.94 1.66
N GLN A 190 7.38 16.63 1.41
CA GLN A 190 6.16 15.94 0.97
C GLN A 190 5.06 16.06 2.03
N HIS A 191 5.38 15.82 3.32
CA HIS A 191 4.41 15.89 4.39
C HIS A 191 3.78 17.28 4.51
N GLU A 192 4.57 18.34 4.44
CA GLU A 192 4.07 19.72 4.43
C GLU A 192 3.20 20.02 3.22
N ALA A 193 3.62 19.58 2.04
CA ALA A 193 2.85 19.76 0.81
C ALA A 193 1.49 19.03 0.89
N TYR A 194 1.47 17.78 1.36
CA TYR A 194 0.24 17.02 1.58
C TYR A 194 -0.67 17.67 2.63
N LYS A 195 -0.11 18.18 3.73
CA LYS A 195 -0.87 18.89 4.75
C LYS A 195 -1.54 20.15 4.19
N LYS A 196 -0.80 20.94 3.40
CA LYS A 196 -1.35 22.14 2.74
C LYS A 196 -2.46 21.78 1.76
N ARG A 197 -2.24 20.75 0.94
CA ARG A 197 -3.26 20.20 0.03
C ARG A 197 -4.54 19.80 0.80
N GLN A 198 -4.40 19.06 1.90
CA GLN A 198 -5.54 18.65 2.71
C GLN A 198 -6.30 19.82 3.31
N GLN A 199 -5.59 20.87 3.73
CA GLN A 199 -6.22 22.10 4.23
C GLN A 199 -7.06 22.80 3.14
N THR A 200 -6.54 22.90 1.90
CA THR A 200 -7.30 23.51 0.80
C THR A 200 -8.51 22.68 0.38
N ILE A 201 -8.42 21.34 0.45
CA ILE A 201 -9.58 20.46 0.23
C ILE A 201 -10.65 20.70 1.29
N SER A 202 -10.27 20.75 2.58
CA SER A 202 -11.22 21.05 3.67
C SER A 202 -11.88 22.42 3.51
N GLN A 203 -11.12 23.43 3.09
CA GLN A 203 -11.67 24.78 2.81
C GLN A 203 -12.67 24.73 1.66
N THR A 204 -12.37 23.99 0.58
CA THR A 204 -13.30 23.78 -0.55
C THR A 204 -14.62 23.17 -0.05
N ASN A 205 -14.55 22.12 0.76
CA ASN A 205 -15.73 21.45 1.29
C ASN A 205 -16.55 22.39 2.19
N ASN A 206 -15.91 23.19 3.05
CA ASN A 206 -16.59 24.16 3.91
C ASN A 206 -17.30 25.25 3.09
N ILE A 207 -16.67 25.74 2.01
CA ILE A 207 -17.29 26.74 1.12
C ILE A 207 -18.54 26.14 0.44
N LEU A 208 -18.43 24.91 -0.06
CA LEU A 208 -19.56 24.21 -0.70
C LEU A 208 -20.69 23.92 0.30
N GLU A 209 -20.35 23.43 1.49
CA GLU A 209 -21.33 23.18 2.55
C GLU A 209 -22.06 24.45 2.95
N SER A 210 -21.33 25.55 3.16
CA SER A 210 -21.92 26.84 3.50
C SER A 210 -22.83 27.37 2.40
N ALA A 211 -22.39 27.28 1.14
CA ALA A 211 -23.16 27.73 -0.01
C ALA A 211 -24.44 26.90 -0.22
N PHE A 212 -24.36 25.56 -0.11
CA PHE A 212 -25.51 24.70 -0.30
C PHE A 212 -26.48 24.71 0.86
N SER A 213 -26.00 24.74 2.10
CA SER A 213 -26.85 24.84 3.30
C SER A 213 -27.55 26.19 3.37
N GLY A 214 -26.86 27.24 2.90
CA GLY A 214 -27.40 28.61 2.86
C GLY A 214 -27.97 29.03 1.50
N ILE A 215 -28.26 28.12 0.57
CA ILE A 215 -28.62 28.46 -0.82
C ILE A 215 -29.77 29.43 -0.95
N ARG A 216 -30.79 29.33 -0.07
CA ARG A 216 -31.94 30.26 -0.05
C ARG A 216 -31.51 31.68 0.31
N ILE A 217 -30.51 31.83 1.19
CA ILE A 217 -29.95 33.11 1.58
C ILE A 217 -29.13 33.69 0.44
N VAL A 218 -28.28 32.87 -0.17
CA VAL A 218 -27.43 33.25 -1.32
C VAL A 218 -28.29 33.79 -2.45
N ILE A 219 -29.36 33.09 -2.83
CA ILE A 219 -30.28 33.50 -3.88
C ILE A 219 -31.12 34.70 -3.44
N GLY A 220 -31.64 34.70 -2.21
CA GLY A 220 -32.50 35.76 -1.71
C GLY A 220 -31.81 37.13 -1.59
N PHE A 221 -30.50 37.15 -1.36
CA PHE A 221 -29.66 38.34 -1.29
C PHE A 221 -28.81 38.59 -2.55
N VAL A 222 -29.01 37.83 -3.62
CA VAL A 222 -28.27 37.96 -4.90
C VAL A 222 -26.74 37.89 -4.70
N MET A 223 -26.30 36.94 -3.87
CA MET A 223 -24.89 36.80 -3.49
C MET A 223 -24.15 35.75 -4.34
N GLU A 224 -24.72 35.26 -5.43
CA GLU A 224 -24.15 34.18 -6.28
C GLU A 224 -22.75 34.54 -6.79
N GLN A 225 -22.56 35.77 -7.28
CA GLN A 225 -21.27 36.23 -7.77
C GLN A 225 -20.21 36.31 -6.65
N ALA A 226 -20.62 36.66 -5.43
CA ALA A 226 -19.69 36.69 -4.31
C ALA A 226 -19.24 35.29 -3.91
N GLN A 227 -20.16 34.32 -3.89
CA GLN A 227 -19.84 32.91 -3.63
C GLN A 227 -18.97 32.31 -4.73
N GLU A 228 -19.27 32.63 -6.00
CA GLU A 228 -18.46 32.20 -7.13
C GLU A 228 -17.01 32.69 -7.04
N ARG A 229 -16.80 33.98 -6.73
CA ARG A 229 -15.45 34.54 -6.55
C ARG A 229 -14.71 33.88 -5.39
N LEU A 230 -15.38 33.62 -4.28
CA LEU A 230 -14.81 32.92 -3.13
C LEU A 230 -14.38 31.50 -3.51
N PHE A 231 -15.24 30.78 -4.22
CA PHE A 231 -14.93 29.45 -4.70
C PHE A 231 -13.79 29.44 -5.71
N GLN A 232 -13.79 30.34 -6.69
CA GLN A 232 -12.70 30.48 -7.68
C GLN A 232 -11.35 30.76 -7.03
N SER A 233 -11.31 31.69 -6.05
CA SER A 233 -10.09 31.98 -5.29
C SER A 233 -9.54 30.74 -4.59
N ASN A 234 -10.42 30.00 -3.91
CA ASN A 234 -10.04 28.77 -3.24
C ASN A 234 -9.58 27.66 -4.22
N MET A 235 -10.18 27.58 -5.41
CA MET A 235 -9.77 26.63 -6.44
C MET A 235 -8.37 26.93 -7.01
N ILE A 236 -7.97 28.20 -7.07
CA ILE A 236 -6.61 28.60 -7.43
C ILE A 236 -5.62 28.13 -6.35
N ASP A 237 -5.94 28.37 -5.07
CA ASP A 237 -5.09 27.92 -3.96
C ASP A 237 -4.95 26.38 -3.95
N ARG A 238 -6.07 25.69 -4.20
CA ARG A 238 -6.08 24.22 -4.32
C ARG A 238 -5.20 23.74 -5.48
N LYS A 239 -5.33 24.36 -6.66
CA LYS A 239 -4.48 24.04 -7.82
C LYS A 239 -3.00 24.19 -7.47
N ASN A 240 -2.60 25.32 -6.88
CA ASN A 240 -1.22 25.59 -6.50
C ASN A 240 -0.69 24.57 -5.46
N ALA A 241 -1.54 24.14 -4.53
CA ALA A 241 -1.19 23.11 -3.55
C ALA A 241 -1.04 21.72 -4.19
N GLU A 242 -1.90 21.36 -5.16
CA GLU A 242 -1.80 20.10 -5.93
C GLU A 242 -0.53 20.08 -6.80
N GLU A 243 -0.23 21.17 -7.53
CA GLU A 243 0.98 21.29 -8.33
C GLU A 243 2.23 21.12 -7.47
N ARG A 244 2.28 21.73 -6.27
CA ARG A 244 3.41 21.59 -5.36
C ARG A 244 3.63 20.13 -4.93
N VAL A 245 2.58 19.36 -4.71
CA VAL A 245 2.69 17.93 -4.40
C VAL A 245 3.29 17.15 -5.57
N VAL A 246 2.91 17.49 -6.81
CA VAL A 246 3.43 16.84 -8.03
C VAL A 246 4.92 17.14 -8.23
N TYR A 247 5.36 18.38 -8.03
CA TYR A 247 6.77 18.78 -8.22
C TYR A 247 7.73 18.22 -7.15
N ILE A 248 7.22 17.84 -5.97
CA ILE A 248 8.04 17.27 -4.88
C ILE A 248 8.08 15.73 -4.97
N ARG A 249 7.24 15.12 -5.78
CA ARG A 249 7.14 13.66 -5.93
C ARG A 249 8.21 13.12 -6.87
#